data_eaa935ae8d2f7b1ccd2a93ed30bdc80f
#
_entry.id   eaa935ae8d2f7b1ccd2a93ed30bdc80f
#
_cell.length_a   1.000
_cell.length_b   1.000
_cell.length_c   1.000
_cell.angle_alpha   90.00
_cell.angle_beta   90.00
_cell.angle_gamma   90.00
#
_symmetry.space_group_name_H-M   'P 1'
#
loop_
_entity.id
_entity.type
_entity.pdbx_description
1 polymer ?
#
loop_
_entity_poly.entity_id
_entity_poly.type
_entity_poly.pdbx_seq_one_letter_code
_entity_poly.pdbx_strand_id
1 'polypeptide(L)'
;MKKNVFSTMAKYATSVTIALIIVACNTNPDESVDETKNKLHEDPARMELVLTEVNSAQSWEELSKTGKLVTSNTSANNEKQNAQTISYETQIGKGWVISPNSASKFVVSSTKQSTVDNKLLTVPVYTLAIKYYNNKGELMNYQFLTNGQDAIHQHFFQLPKNNPVIVNGKEDSTLKAENLIDYLYADTDFKDGSFIGSTNPIGLNGIIRFLVPKANYTLRVELFHGYIGKKDPRTQAFSPFYHPSPLMIQTGTWDVQVNIPIEVK
;
A
#
# COMPACT_ATOMS: atom_id res chain seq x y z
N MET A 1 61.87 -2.58 -70.80
CA MET A 1 60.52 -2.96 -71.30
C MET A 1 59.71 -3.55 -70.16
N LYS A 2 58.71 -2.81 -69.66
CA LYS A 2 57.87 -3.22 -68.55
C LYS A 2 56.49 -3.44 -69.09
N LYS A 3 55.90 -4.62 -68.89
CA LYS A 3 54.53 -4.93 -69.18
C LYS A 3 53.70 -4.83 -67.88
N ASN A 4 52.74 -3.96 -67.89
CA ASN A 4 51.74 -3.86 -66.84
C ASN A 4 50.62 -4.87 -67.06
N VAL A 5 50.36 -5.67 -66.03
CA VAL A 5 49.20 -6.56 -65.99
C VAL A 5 48.15 -5.88 -65.04
N PHE A 6 47.07 -5.43 -65.65
CA PHE A 6 45.90 -4.99 -64.87
C PHE A 6 45.05 -6.21 -64.54
N SER A 7 44.96 -6.51 -63.26
CA SER A 7 44.04 -7.50 -62.75
C SER A 7 42.70 -6.81 -62.45
N THR A 8 41.64 -7.24 -63.10
CA THR A 8 40.26 -6.78 -62.90
C THR A 8 39.66 -7.56 -61.74
N MET A 9 39.45 -6.88 -60.56
CA MET A 9 38.69 -7.45 -59.49
C MET A 9 37.24 -7.14 -59.72
N ALA A 10 36.42 -8.14 -59.93
CA ALA A 10 34.97 -8.08 -59.94
C ALA A 10 34.45 -7.91 -58.50
N LYS A 11 33.76 -6.83 -58.26
CA LYS A 11 33.08 -6.54 -56.97
C LYS A 11 31.70 -7.23 -56.97
N TYR A 12 31.55 -8.26 -56.18
CA TYR A 12 30.22 -8.78 -55.84
C TYR A 12 29.65 -7.93 -54.72
N ALA A 13 28.67 -7.12 -55.03
CA ALA A 13 27.84 -6.43 -54.06
C ALA A 13 26.73 -7.39 -53.60
N THR A 14 26.88 -7.94 -52.42
CA THR A 14 25.84 -8.75 -51.80
C THR A 14 24.87 -7.78 -51.11
N SER A 15 23.72 -7.55 -51.72
CA SER A 15 22.62 -6.79 -51.09
C SER A 15 21.94 -7.67 -50.05
N VAL A 16 22.22 -7.41 -48.78
CA VAL A 16 21.45 -7.99 -47.65
C VAL A 16 20.18 -7.18 -47.50
N THR A 17 19.08 -7.69 -47.97
CA THR A 17 17.73 -7.14 -47.73
C THR A 17 17.30 -7.56 -46.34
N ILE A 18 17.41 -6.65 -45.36
CA ILE A 18 16.83 -6.83 -44.04
C ILE A 18 15.32 -6.63 -44.19
N ALA A 19 14.57 -7.70 -44.21
CA ALA A 19 13.12 -7.65 -44.06
C ALA A 19 12.78 -7.30 -42.60
N LEU A 20 12.44 -6.02 -42.32
CA LEU A 20 11.80 -5.66 -41.09
C LEU A 20 10.40 -6.31 -41.08
N ILE A 21 10.26 -7.38 -40.30
CA ILE A 21 8.93 -7.88 -39.94
C ILE A 21 8.36 -6.91 -38.88
N ILE A 22 7.58 -5.97 -39.35
CA ILE A 22 6.70 -5.17 -38.43
C ILE A 22 5.60 -6.12 -38.02
N VAL A 23 5.76 -6.74 -36.85
CA VAL A 23 4.62 -7.38 -36.18
C VAL A 23 3.74 -6.21 -35.70
N ALA A 24 2.78 -5.82 -36.54
CA ALA A 24 1.69 -4.98 -36.11
C ALA A 24 0.89 -5.80 -35.09
N CYS A 25 1.07 -5.52 -33.81
CA CYS A 25 0.11 -5.93 -32.79
C CYS A 25 -1.21 -5.27 -33.17
N ASN A 26 -2.10 -6.05 -33.77
CA ASN A 26 -3.48 -5.66 -34.01
C ASN A 26 -4.21 -5.76 -32.70
N THR A 27 -3.95 -4.80 -31.80
CA THR A 27 -4.75 -4.61 -30.60
C THR A 27 -6.00 -3.87 -31.04
N ASN A 28 -7.10 -4.60 -31.08
CA ASN A 28 -8.42 -4.00 -31.23
C ASN A 28 -8.60 -3.01 -30.08
N PRO A 29 -8.76 -1.68 -30.28
CA PRO A 29 -8.78 -0.71 -29.20
C PRO A 29 -9.98 -0.84 -28.26
N ASP A 30 -10.95 -1.72 -28.60
CA ASP A 30 -12.16 -1.96 -27.82
C ASP A 30 -12.12 -3.24 -26.97
N GLU A 31 -11.08 -4.04 -27.05
CA GLU A 31 -10.91 -5.19 -26.17
C GLU A 31 -10.10 -4.77 -24.95
N SER A 32 -10.78 -4.58 -23.82
CA SER A 32 -10.12 -4.39 -22.53
C SER A 32 -9.22 -5.62 -22.29
N VAL A 33 -7.92 -5.38 -22.14
CA VAL A 33 -6.96 -6.45 -21.81
C VAL A 33 -7.46 -7.09 -20.52
N ASP A 34 -7.69 -8.39 -20.55
CA ASP A 34 -8.03 -9.15 -19.34
C ASP A 34 -6.77 -9.25 -18.47
N GLU A 35 -6.61 -8.28 -17.57
CA GLU A 35 -5.47 -8.16 -16.68
C GLU A 35 -5.39 -9.30 -15.67
N THR A 36 -6.50 -9.99 -15.40
CA THR A 36 -6.54 -11.12 -14.47
C THR A 36 -5.69 -12.30 -14.95
N LYS A 37 -5.41 -12.40 -16.26
CA LYS A 37 -4.52 -13.43 -16.82
C LYS A 37 -3.07 -13.27 -16.38
N ASN A 38 -2.65 -12.04 -16.09
CA ASN A 38 -1.25 -11.75 -15.76
C ASN A 38 -1.06 -11.47 -14.26
N LYS A 39 -2.05 -10.86 -13.59
CA LYS A 39 -1.95 -10.44 -12.20
C LYS A 39 -2.74 -11.33 -11.24
N LEU A 40 -3.68 -12.14 -11.72
CA LEU A 40 -4.64 -12.95 -10.94
C LEU A 40 -5.59 -12.10 -10.06
N HIS A 41 -5.63 -10.81 -10.25
CA HIS A 41 -6.61 -9.89 -9.68
C HIS A 41 -6.89 -8.74 -10.64
N GLU A 42 -8.06 -8.12 -10.50
CA GLU A 42 -8.42 -6.91 -11.23
C GLU A 42 -7.66 -5.69 -10.68
N ASP A 43 -7.48 -4.65 -11.49
CA ASP A 43 -7.01 -3.35 -10.98
C ASP A 43 -8.17 -2.65 -10.25
N PRO A 44 -7.93 -2.15 -9.03
CA PRO A 44 -8.98 -1.44 -8.31
C PRO A 44 -9.30 -0.09 -8.98
N ALA A 45 -10.60 0.18 -9.13
CA ALA A 45 -11.09 1.47 -9.65
C ALA A 45 -11.39 2.47 -8.54
N ARG A 46 -11.71 1.99 -7.34
CA ARG A 46 -11.98 2.81 -6.15
C ARG A 46 -11.36 2.17 -4.91
N MET A 47 -10.92 3.03 -4.00
CA MET A 47 -10.36 2.64 -2.71
C MET A 47 -11.05 3.44 -1.61
N GLU A 48 -11.33 2.79 -0.49
CA GLU A 48 -11.78 3.44 0.75
C GLU A 48 -10.82 3.10 1.88
N LEU A 49 -10.42 4.13 2.63
CA LEU A 49 -9.73 3.98 3.90
C LEU A 49 -10.69 4.38 5.00
N VAL A 50 -11.03 3.42 5.85
CA VAL A 50 -11.95 3.62 6.98
C VAL A 50 -11.14 3.58 8.26
N LEU A 51 -11.05 4.73 8.93
CA LEU A 51 -10.34 4.89 10.20
C LEU A 51 -11.35 5.04 11.33
N THR A 52 -11.33 4.13 12.30
CA THR A 52 -12.27 4.13 13.43
C THR A 52 -11.51 4.23 14.75
N GLU A 53 -11.83 5.25 15.56
CA GLU A 53 -11.27 5.41 16.89
C GLU A 53 -11.81 4.34 17.85
N VAL A 54 -10.90 3.73 18.61
CA VAL A 54 -11.24 2.67 19.57
C VAL A 54 -10.54 2.92 20.90
N ASN A 55 -11.30 2.85 21.99
CA ASN A 55 -10.74 2.81 23.33
C ASN A 55 -10.38 1.36 23.68
N SER A 56 -9.11 1.02 23.54
CA SER A 56 -8.61 -0.30 23.86
C SER A 56 -8.40 -0.49 25.35
N ALA A 57 -8.77 -1.67 25.88
CA ALA A 57 -8.43 -2.10 27.23
C ALA A 57 -7.07 -2.83 27.28
N GLN A 58 -6.24 -2.68 26.28
CA GLN A 58 -4.99 -3.43 26.07
C GLN A 58 -3.80 -2.49 25.94
N SER A 59 -2.64 -2.97 26.33
CA SER A 59 -1.37 -2.35 25.96
C SER A 59 -1.05 -2.57 24.48
N TRP A 60 -0.16 -1.74 23.92
CA TRP A 60 0.30 -1.92 22.54
C TRP A 60 0.99 -3.28 22.34
N GLU A 61 1.71 -3.74 23.34
CA GLU A 61 2.36 -5.06 23.32
C GLU A 61 1.36 -6.22 23.25
N GLU A 62 0.26 -6.16 24.01
CA GLU A 62 -0.81 -7.14 23.93
C GLU A 62 -1.50 -7.13 22.56
N LEU A 63 -1.77 -5.94 22.02
CA LEU A 63 -2.33 -5.79 20.68
C LEU A 63 -1.40 -6.39 19.61
N SER A 64 -0.08 -6.16 19.73
CA SER A 64 0.88 -6.68 18.76
C SER A 64 0.98 -8.20 18.73
N LYS A 65 0.70 -8.85 19.86
CA LYS A 65 0.73 -10.33 19.97
C LYS A 65 -0.52 -10.98 19.39
N THR A 66 -1.67 -10.32 19.51
CA THR A 66 -2.96 -10.95 19.19
C THR A 66 -3.60 -10.42 17.90
N GLY A 67 -3.27 -9.20 17.48
CA GLY A 67 -3.96 -8.49 16.41
C GLY A 67 -5.45 -8.23 16.67
N LYS A 68 -5.92 -8.53 17.88
CA LYS A 68 -7.33 -8.43 18.26
C LYS A 68 -7.53 -7.29 19.25
N LEU A 69 -8.42 -6.38 18.89
CA LEU A 69 -8.90 -5.35 19.81
C LEU A 69 -9.90 -5.93 20.78
N VAL A 70 -9.64 -5.72 22.08
CA VAL A 70 -10.62 -5.88 23.13
C VAL A 70 -11.06 -4.49 23.54
N THR A 71 -12.29 -4.12 23.18
CA THR A 71 -12.88 -2.84 23.57
C THR A 71 -13.23 -2.87 25.06
N SER A 72 -12.90 -1.82 25.78
CA SER A 72 -13.46 -1.62 27.11
C SER A 72 -14.98 -1.45 26.94
N ASN A 73 -15.77 -2.24 27.65
CA ASN A 73 -17.23 -2.38 27.57
C ASN A 73 -18.01 -1.05 27.57
N THR A 74 -17.93 -0.29 26.51
CA THR A 74 -18.76 0.90 26.30
C THR A 74 -19.35 0.86 24.90
N SER A 75 -20.53 0.23 24.85
CA SER A 75 -21.54 0.38 23.80
C SER A 75 -21.11 0.08 22.36
N ALA A 76 -21.57 -1.06 21.86
CA ALA A 76 -21.54 -1.44 20.44
C ALA A 76 -22.12 -0.38 19.47
N ASN A 77 -22.70 0.70 20.00
CA ASN A 77 -23.26 1.82 19.23
C ASN A 77 -22.24 2.94 18.93
N ASN A 78 -21.06 2.94 19.54
CA ASN A 78 -20.08 4.03 19.36
C ASN A 78 -19.12 3.80 18.17
N GLU A 79 -18.97 2.57 17.68
CA GLU A 79 -18.04 2.29 16.58
C GLU A 79 -18.42 3.00 15.26
N LYS A 80 -19.71 3.21 15.01
CA LYS A 80 -20.17 3.93 13.80
C LYS A 80 -20.07 5.46 13.91
N GLN A 81 -20.02 6.02 15.12
CA GLN A 81 -20.03 7.47 15.30
C GLN A 81 -18.65 8.10 15.15
N ASN A 82 -17.57 7.35 15.33
CA ASN A 82 -16.19 7.86 15.25
C ASN A 82 -15.41 7.39 14.02
N ALA A 83 -16.09 6.79 13.06
CA ALA A 83 -15.44 6.35 11.82
C ALA A 83 -15.30 7.53 10.85
N GLN A 84 -14.09 7.71 10.32
CA GLN A 84 -13.78 8.64 9.25
C GLN A 84 -13.45 7.83 7.99
N THR A 85 -13.95 8.26 6.84
CA THR A 85 -13.69 7.58 5.57
C THR A 85 -13.11 8.57 4.57
N ILE A 86 -11.98 8.18 3.97
CA ILE A 86 -11.43 8.85 2.78
C ILE A 86 -11.54 7.88 1.62
N SER A 87 -12.15 8.35 0.53
CA SER A 87 -12.32 7.56 -0.68
C SER A 87 -11.50 8.14 -1.82
N TYR A 88 -10.89 7.28 -2.59
CA TYR A 88 -10.16 7.59 -3.82
C TYR A 88 -10.80 6.86 -4.99
N GLU A 89 -10.71 7.45 -6.18
CA GLU A 89 -11.07 6.83 -7.45
C GLU A 89 -9.97 7.05 -8.47
N THR A 90 -9.86 6.14 -9.43
CA THR A 90 -8.93 6.30 -10.55
C THR A 90 -9.53 7.23 -11.60
N GLN A 91 -8.75 8.20 -12.07
CA GLN A 91 -9.12 9.07 -13.19
C GLN A 91 -8.06 8.97 -14.29
N ILE A 92 -8.52 8.81 -15.52
CA ILE A 92 -7.66 8.72 -16.71
C ILE A 92 -6.74 9.93 -16.77
N GLY A 93 -5.44 9.70 -16.91
CA GLY A 93 -4.40 10.72 -17.00
C GLY A 93 -4.03 11.42 -15.68
N LYS A 94 -4.70 11.11 -14.57
CA LYS A 94 -4.40 11.69 -13.25
C LYS A 94 -4.02 10.64 -12.20
N GLY A 95 -4.36 9.36 -12.43
CA GLY A 95 -4.19 8.32 -11.43
C GLY A 95 -5.24 8.41 -10.30
N TRP A 96 -4.81 8.15 -9.05
CA TRP A 96 -5.68 8.19 -7.89
C TRP A 96 -5.98 9.62 -7.45
N VAL A 97 -7.25 9.98 -7.34
CA VAL A 97 -7.74 11.27 -6.85
C VAL A 97 -8.77 11.05 -5.74
N ILE A 98 -8.86 11.99 -4.81
CA ILE A 98 -9.90 11.95 -3.77
C ILE A 98 -11.27 12.05 -4.44
N SER A 99 -12.17 11.11 -4.12
CA SER A 99 -13.52 11.08 -4.67
C SER A 99 -14.33 12.32 -4.27
N PRO A 100 -15.24 12.81 -5.11
CA PRO A 100 -16.17 13.87 -4.74
C PRO A 100 -16.93 13.50 -3.47
N ASN A 101 -17.12 14.47 -2.57
CA ASN A 101 -17.79 14.30 -1.27
C ASN A 101 -17.07 13.42 -0.24
N SER A 102 -15.85 12.98 -0.49
CA SER A 102 -15.01 12.32 0.51
C SER A 102 -14.44 13.33 1.51
N ALA A 103 -14.12 12.87 2.74
CA ALA A 103 -13.25 13.64 3.62
C ALA A 103 -11.88 13.85 2.95
N SER A 104 -11.28 15.01 3.16
CA SER A 104 -9.99 15.38 2.55
C SER A 104 -8.78 15.03 3.43
N LYS A 105 -9.02 14.71 4.72
CA LYS A 105 -7.98 14.35 5.71
C LYS A 105 -8.57 13.51 6.83
N PHE A 106 -7.72 12.78 7.55
CA PHE A 106 -8.05 12.24 8.85
C PHE A 106 -7.70 13.23 9.95
N VAL A 107 -8.62 13.40 10.90
CA VAL A 107 -8.41 14.20 12.13
C VAL A 107 -8.42 13.25 13.30
N VAL A 108 -7.29 13.13 13.97
CA VAL A 108 -7.04 12.10 14.99
C VAL A 108 -6.49 12.70 16.27
N SER A 109 -6.55 11.95 17.36
CA SER A 109 -5.87 12.28 18.62
C SER A 109 -4.56 11.49 18.73
N SER A 110 -3.53 12.11 19.32
CA SER A 110 -2.32 11.38 19.65
C SER A 110 -2.59 10.36 20.74
N THR A 111 -1.99 9.20 20.58
CA THR A 111 -2.06 8.13 21.57
C THR A 111 -1.28 8.50 22.82
N LYS A 112 -1.90 8.35 23.97
CA LYS A 112 -1.28 8.54 25.29
C LYS A 112 -1.21 7.19 26.00
N GLN A 113 -0.18 7.01 26.81
CA GLN A 113 -0.16 5.95 27.78
C GLN A 113 -0.96 6.38 29.01
N SER A 114 -1.88 5.54 29.44
CA SER A 114 -2.68 5.77 30.64
C SER A 114 -2.59 4.53 31.52
N THR A 115 -2.45 4.70 32.83
CA THR A 115 -2.46 3.58 33.78
C THR A 115 -3.83 3.47 34.40
N VAL A 116 -4.52 2.33 34.20
CA VAL A 116 -5.77 1.99 34.80
C VAL A 116 -5.61 0.63 35.49
N ASP A 117 -5.92 0.55 36.76
CA ASP A 117 -5.80 -0.68 37.57
C ASP A 117 -4.41 -1.33 37.48
N ASN A 118 -3.35 -0.50 37.55
CA ASN A 118 -1.94 -0.89 37.38
C ASN A 118 -1.59 -1.47 36.00
N LYS A 119 -2.48 -1.36 35.02
CA LYS A 119 -2.25 -1.77 33.63
C LYS A 119 -1.99 -0.54 32.77
N LEU A 120 -0.88 -0.57 32.00
CA LEU A 120 -0.54 0.46 31.04
C LEU A 120 -1.36 0.30 29.79
N LEU A 121 -2.34 1.17 29.59
CA LEU A 121 -3.19 1.19 28.41
C LEU A 121 -2.68 2.18 27.36
N THR A 122 -2.95 1.87 26.12
CA THR A 122 -2.58 2.69 24.95
C THR A 122 -3.86 3.25 24.32
N VAL A 123 -4.17 4.52 24.56
CA VAL A 123 -5.44 5.13 24.11
C VAL A 123 -5.25 6.54 23.55
N PRO A 124 -6.03 6.97 22.55
CA PRO A 124 -6.82 6.11 21.70
C PRO A 124 -5.93 5.29 20.74
N VAL A 125 -6.47 4.19 20.23
CA VAL A 125 -5.96 3.48 19.04
C VAL A 125 -7.03 3.55 17.96
N TYR A 126 -6.66 3.25 16.74
CA TYR A 126 -7.59 3.28 15.60
C TYR A 126 -7.51 1.96 14.85
N THR A 127 -8.65 1.45 14.39
CA THR A 127 -8.64 0.44 13.33
C THR A 127 -8.56 1.15 11.99
N LEU A 128 -7.75 0.62 11.08
CA LEU A 128 -7.70 1.04 9.69
C LEU A 128 -8.12 -0.12 8.80
N ALA A 129 -9.23 0.03 8.09
CA ALA A 129 -9.66 -0.92 7.07
C ALA A 129 -9.48 -0.29 5.69
N ILE A 130 -8.81 -1.02 4.79
CA ILE A 130 -8.60 -0.65 3.40
C ILE A 130 -9.51 -1.53 2.54
N LYS A 131 -10.35 -0.90 1.73
CA LYS A 131 -11.31 -1.57 0.85
C LYS A 131 -11.05 -1.17 -0.58
N TYR A 132 -10.94 -2.15 -1.45
CA TYR A 132 -10.81 -1.97 -2.88
C TYR A 132 -12.07 -2.41 -3.60
N TYR A 133 -12.43 -1.67 -4.63
CA TYR A 133 -13.62 -1.94 -5.43
C TYR A 133 -13.25 -1.91 -6.91
N ASN A 134 -13.81 -2.84 -7.67
CA ASN A 134 -13.65 -2.89 -9.11
C ASN A 134 -14.51 -1.82 -9.84
N ASN A 135 -14.43 -1.78 -11.16
CA ASN A 135 -15.21 -0.85 -12.01
C ASN A 135 -16.72 -0.98 -11.87
N LYS A 136 -17.22 -2.10 -11.34
CA LYS A 136 -18.65 -2.35 -11.09
C LYS A 136 -19.07 -1.91 -9.70
N GLY A 137 -18.13 -1.44 -8.86
CA GLY A 137 -18.37 -1.08 -7.46
C GLY A 137 -18.44 -2.29 -6.52
N GLU A 138 -17.99 -3.46 -6.94
CA GLU A 138 -17.95 -4.67 -6.13
C GLU A 138 -16.68 -4.71 -5.29
N LEU A 139 -16.79 -5.12 -4.02
CA LEU A 139 -15.64 -5.26 -3.11
C LEU A 139 -14.75 -6.41 -3.60
N MET A 140 -13.48 -6.10 -3.83
CA MET A 140 -12.52 -7.06 -4.39
C MET A 140 -11.39 -7.46 -3.45
N ASN A 141 -11.45 -7.11 -2.17
CA ASN A 141 -10.39 -7.42 -1.19
C ASN A 141 -10.00 -8.91 -1.17
N TYR A 142 -10.97 -9.83 -1.40
CA TYR A 142 -10.71 -11.26 -1.45
C TYR A 142 -9.71 -11.66 -2.55
N GLN A 143 -9.59 -10.88 -3.62
CA GLN A 143 -8.65 -11.14 -4.70
C GLN A 143 -7.20 -11.00 -4.25
N PHE A 144 -6.93 -10.18 -3.21
CA PHE A 144 -5.60 -10.03 -2.61
C PHE A 144 -5.31 -11.06 -1.51
N LEU A 145 -6.30 -11.90 -1.16
CA LEU A 145 -6.22 -12.88 -0.07
C LEU A 145 -6.21 -14.33 -0.56
N THR A 146 -6.58 -14.56 -1.81
CA THR A 146 -6.76 -15.91 -2.39
C THR A 146 -5.76 -16.18 -3.51
N ASN A 147 -5.64 -17.42 -3.93
CA ASN A 147 -4.80 -17.85 -5.06
C ASN A 147 -3.32 -17.44 -4.93
N GLY A 148 -2.79 -17.38 -3.69
CA GLY A 148 -1.40 -17.00 -3.43
C GLY A 148 -1.13 -15.49 -3.50
N GLN A 149 -2.16 -14.66 -3.72
CA GLN A 149 -2.00 -13.21 -3.78
C GLN A 149 -1.61 -12.62 -2.41
N ASP A 150 -2.02 -13.24 -1.33
CA ASP A 150 -1.61 -12.92 0.04
C ASP A 150 -0.10 -13.05 0.27
N ALA A 151 0.59 -13.91 -0.49
CA ALA A 151 2.04 -14.10 -0.40
C ALA A 151 2.87 -13.04 -1.13
N ILE A 152 2.24 -12.21 -1.96
CA ILE A 152 2.93 -11.22 -2.81
C ILE A 152 2.48 -9.77 -2.57
N HIS A 153 1.41 -9.56 -1.79
CA HIS A 153 0.91 -8.21 -1.48
C HIS A 153 1.20 -7.78 -0.04
N GLN A 154 1.62 -6.52 0.12
CA GLN A 154 1.80 -5.87 1.42
C GLN A 154 1.60 -4.36 1.31
N HIS A 155 0.83 -3.77 2.22
CA HIS A 155 0.74 -2.31 2.34
C HIS A 155 1.92 -1.73 3.10
N PHE A 156 2.35 -0.55 2.65
CA PHE A 156 3.35 0.27 3.32
C PHE A 156 2.81 1.66 3.60
N PHE A 157 3.33 2.27 4.67
CA PHE A 157 2.92 3.59 5.15
C PHE A 157 4.17 4.45 5.29
N GLN A 158 4.37 5.40 4.38
CA GLN A 158 5.58 6.20 4.29
C GLN A 158 5.27 7.70 4.29
N LEU A 159 6.28 8.53 4.39
CA LEU A 159 6.14 9.97 4.12
C LEU A 159 6.57 10.27 2.67
N PRO A 160 5.75 11.01 1.90
CA PRO A 160 6.17 11.48 0.59
C PRO A 160 7.37 12.43 0.72
N LYS A 161 8.36 12.32 -0.18
CA LYS A 161 9.62 13.07 -0.11
C LYS A 161 9.50 14.59 0.02
N ASN A 162 8.44 15.19 -0.51
CA ASN A 162 8.31 16.65 -0.63
C ASN A 162 7.21 17.22 0.27
N ASN A 163 6.70 16.45 1.23
CA ASN A 163 5.66 16.92 2.14
C ASN A 163 6.27 17.12 3.53
N PRO A 164 6.28 18.36 4.05
CA PRO A 164 6.84 18.64 5.35
C PRO A 164 5.98 18.03 6.47
N VAL A 165 6.64 17.62 7.54
CA VAL A 165 5.99 17.32 8.81
C VAL A 165 5.97 18.61 9.64
N ILE A 166 4.78 19.05 10.02
CA ILE A 166 4.60 20.26 10.83
C ILE A 166 4.19 19.85 12.24
N VAL A 167 4.98 20.20 13.23
CA VAL A 167 4.70 19.95 14.66
C VAL A 167 4.63 21.28 15.40
N ASN A 168 3.52 21.52 16.12
CA ASN A 168 3.28 22.80 16.80
C ASN A 168 3.47 24.02 15.86
N GLY A 169 3.06 23.89 14.59
CA GLY A 169 3.16 24.97 13.60
C GLY A 169 4.55 25.20 13.02
N LYS A 170 5.54 24.34 13.32
CA LYS A 170 6.90 24.42 12.80
C LYS A 170 7.26 23.14 12.04
N GLU A 171 8.00 23.31 10.95
CA GLU A 171 8.53 22.17 10.20
C GLU A 171 9.58 21.41 11.01
N ASP A 172 9.47 20.06 11.01
CA ASP A 172 10.45 19.14 11.57
C ASP A 172 10.83 18.11 10.51
N SER A 173 11.94 18.32 9.85
CA SER A 173 12.46 17.46 8.79
C SER A 173 13.16 16.19 9.30
N THR A 174 13.31 16.03 10.62
CA THR A 174 13.96 14.86 11.22
C THR A 174 13.02 13.69 11.42
N LEU A 175 11.71 13.98 11.48
CA LEU A 175 10.68 12.96 11.70
C LEU A 175 10.44 12.12 10.44
N LYS A 176 10.31 10.82 10.67
CA LYS A 176 9.99 9.80 9.67
C LYS A 176 8.66 9.13 10.03
N ALA A 177 8.16 8.27 9.15
CA ALA A 177 6.87 7.61 9.37
C ALA A 177 6.83 6.84 10.70
N GLU A 178 7.89 6.11 11.03
CA GLU A 178 8.04 5.35 12.28
C GLU A 178 8.11 6.21 13.54
N ASN A 179 8.33 7.52 13.41
CA ASN A 179 8.28 8.45 14.53
C ASN A 179 6.89 9.04 14.74
N LEU A 180 6.04 9.00 13.71
CA LEU A 180 4.71 9.63 13.69
C LEU A 180 3.59 8.64 13.98
N ILE A 181 3.76 7.41 13.53
CA ILE A 181 2.78 6.33 13.69
C ILE A 181 3.44 5.03 14.11
N ASP A 182 2.68 4.20 14.81
CA ASP A 182 2.89 2.75 14.84
C ASP A 182 1.73 2.06 14.15
N TYR A 183 2.03 0.96 13.46
CA TYR A 183 1.04 0.19 12.74
C TYR A 183 1.25 -1.32 12.99
N LEU A 184 0.15 -2.00 13.28
CA LEU A 184 0.09 -3.44 13.39
C LEU A 184 -0.79 -3.98 12.27
N TYR A 185 -0.27 -4.93 11.50
CA TYR A 185 -1.08 -5.69 10.56
C TYR A 185 -2.06 -6.56 11.36
N ALA A 186 -3.36 -6.38 11.15
CA ALA A 186 -4.43 -7.10 11.84
C ALA A 186 -5.21 -8.00 10.87
N ASP A 187 -4.58 -8.38 9.76
CA ASP A 187 -5.19 -9.25 8.76
C ASP A 187 -5.52 -10.62 9.32
N THR A 188 -6.56 -11.22 8.77
CA THR A 188 -7.00 -12.58 9.10
C THR A 188 -7.01 -13.44 7.85
N ASP A 189 -6.76 -14.73 8.02
CA ASP A 189 -6.87 -15.72 6.96
C ASP A 189 -8.30 -15.75 6.40
N PHE A 190 -8.42 -15.79 5.08
CA PHE A 190 -9.72 -15.77 4.41
C PHE A 190 -10.55 -17.03 4.66
N LYS A 191 -9.91 -18.18 4.94
CA LYS A 191 -10.58 -19.47 5.09
C LYS A 191 -11.18 -19.70 6.48
N ASP A 192 -10.44 -19.32 7.52
CA ASP A 192 -10.81 -19.64 8.91
C ASP A 192 -10.84 -18.43 9.85
N GLY A 193 -10.50 -17.24 9.35
CA GLY A 193 -10.49 -16.01 10.14
C GLY A 193 -9.39 -15.95 11.19
N SER A 194 -8.40 -16.85 11.18
CA SER A 194 -7.27 -16.83 12.09
C SER A 194 -6.40 -15.59 11.86
N PHE A 195 -5.80 -15.05 12.93
CA PHE A 195 -4.91 -13.92 12.84
C PHE A 195 -3.61 -14.30 12.11
N ILE A 196 -3.28 -13.57 11.05
CA ILE A 196 -2.08 -13.76 10.23
C ILE A 196 -1.20 -12.52 10.14
N GLY A 197 -1.58 -11.40 10.72
CA GLY A 197 -0.90 -10.12 10.54
C GLY A 197 0.60 -10.14 10.83
N SER A 198 1.08 -10.95 11.80
CA SER A 198 2.51 -11.10 12.10
C SER A 198 3.24 -12.12 11.21
N THR A 199 2.52 -13.10 10.67
CA THR A 199 3.09 -14.21 9.89
C THR A 199 2.90 -14.07 8.38
N ASN A 200 1.93 -13.26 7.98
CA ASN A 200 1.64 -12.95 6.57
C ASN A 200 1.01 -11.55 6.43
N PRO A 201 1.75 -10.45 6.71
CA PRO A 201 1.22 -9.10 6.71
C PRO A 201 0.77 -8.68 5.30
N ILE A 202 -0.50 -8.26 5.17
CA ILE A 202 -1.08 -7.74 3.93
C ILE A 202 -1.43 -6.26 4.11
N GLY A 203 -2.13 -5.91 5.20
CA GLY A 203 -2.48 -4.55 5.59
C GLY A 203 -3.83 -4.08 5.07
N LEU A 204 -4.73 -5.00 4.68
CA LEU A 204 -6.12 -4.66 4.41
C LEU A 204 -6.86 -4.28 5.69
N ASN A 205 -6.42 -4.86 6.82
CA ASN A 205 -6.85 -4.49 8.16
C ASN A 205 -5.64 -4.24 9.04
N GLY A 206 -5.70 -3.16 9.81
CA GLY A 206 -4.63 -2.79 10.73
C GLY A 206 -5.12 -2.08 11.98
N ILE A 207 -4.24 -2.03 12.97
CA ILE A 207 -4.39 -1.18 14.14
C ILE A 207 -3.28 -0.14 14.08
N ILE A 208 -3.65 1.14 14.16
CA ILE A 208 -2.73 2.26 14.06
C ILE A 208 -2.84 3.15 15.30
N ARG A 209 -1.72 3.71 15.72
CA ARG A 209 -1.68 4.79 16.71
C ARG A 209 -0.83 5.94 16.21
N PHE A 210 -1.19 7.15 16.62
CA PHE A 210 -0.52 8.39 16.25
C PHE A 210 0.30 8.89 17.43
N LEU A 211 1.60 9.13 17.24
CA LEU A 211 2.56 9.28 18.33
C LEU A 211 2.83 10.75 18.69
N VAL A 212 2.75 11.65 17.73
CA VAL A 212 3.15 13.05 17.89
C VAL A 212 1.91 13.96 17.93
N PRO A 213 1.60 14.59 19.08
CA PRO A 213 0.48 15.52 19.16
C PRO A 213 0.76 16.81 18.38
N LYS A 214 -0.31 17.49 17.95
CA LYS A 214 -0.27 18.76 17.21
C LYS A 214 0.60 18.67 15.95
N ALA A 215 0.57 17.51 15.30
CA ALA A 215 1.28 17.25 14.06
C ALA A 215 0.33 17.28 12.86
N ASN A 216 0.83 17.84 11.75
CA ASN A 216 0.19 17.78 10.44
C ASN A 216 1.20 17.24 9.45
N TYR A 217 0.82 16.21 8.71
CA TYR A 217 1.66 15.57 7.71
C TYR A 217 0.83 14.81 6.69
N THR A 218 1.48 14.38 5.62
CA THR A 218 0.86 13.48 4.64
C THR A 218 1.43 12.07 4.83
N LEU A 219 0.56 11.10 4.99
CA LEU A 219 0.92 9.68 5.00
C LEU A 219 0.66 9.11 3.61
N ARG A 220 1.69 8.53 3.00
CA ARG A 220 1.55 7.78 1.74
C ARG A 220 1.22 6.33 2.07
N VAL A 221 0.13 5.83 1.51
CA VAL A 221 -0.26 4.42 1.57
C VAL A 221 0.00 3.79 0.21
N GLU A 222 0.76 2.71 0.20
CA GLU A 222 1.21 2.03 -1.01
C GLU A 222 0.92 0.53 -0.89
N LEU A 223 0.37 -0.07 -1.95
CA LEU A 223 0.21 -1.51 -2.05
C LEU A 223 1.33 -2.06 -2.94
N PHE A 224 2.22 -2.82 -2.34
CA PHE A 224 3.27 -3.55 -3.03
C PHE A 224 2.73 -4.84 -3.62
N HIS A 225 3.14 -5.13 -4.87
CA HIS A 225 2.92 -6.38 -5.57
C HIS A 225 4.27 -7.00 -5.95
N GLY A 226 4.65 -8.08 -5.29
CA GLY A 226 5.92 -8.77 -5.54
C GLY A 226 5.82 -9.77 -6.68
N TYR A 227 6.76 -9.76 -7.62
CA TYR A 227 6.81 -10.75 -8.71
C TYR A 227 7.21 -12.14 -8.22
N ILE A 228 7.98 -12.22 -7.14
CA ILE A 228 8.48 -13.48 -6.56
C ILE A 228 8.09 -13.68 -5.10
N GLY A 229 7.43 -12.69 -4.48
CA GLY A 229 7.03 -12.70 -3.08
C GLY A 229 7.19 -11.33 -2.42
N LYS A 230 6.73 -11.20 -1.18
CA LYS A 230 6.81 -9.97 -0.37
C LYS A 230 7.85 -10.04 0.76
N LYS A 231 8.56 -11.15 0.88
CA LYS A 231 9.69 -11.29 1.80
C LYS A 231 10.97 -10.82 1.16
N ASP A 232 11.86 -10.26 1.94
CA ASP A 232 13.22 -10.01 1.48
C ASP A 232 13.85 -11.34 1.07
N PRO A 233 14.31 -11.48 -0.18
CA PRO A 233 14.78 -12.77 -0.69
C PRO A 233 16.06 -13.28 -0.02
N ARG A 234 16.82 -12.43 0.67
CA ARG A 234 18.04 -12.84 1.39
C ARG A 234 17.75 -13.26 2.82
N THR A 235 16.94 -12.47 3.53
CA THR A 235 16.68 -12.69 4.96
C THR A 235 15.44 -13.50 5.23
N GLN A 236 14.53 -13.64 4.24
CA GLN A 236 13.21 -14.24 4.36
C GLN A 236 12.31 -13.54 5.39
N ALA A 237 12.68 -12.33 5.79
CA ALA A 237 11.92 -11.50 6.69
C ALA A 237 10.93 -10.60 5.93
N PHE A 238 9.83 -10.25 6.56
CA PHE A 238 8.96 -9.17 6.10
C PHE A 238 9.58 -7.81 6.37
N SER A 239 9.40 -6.89 5.45
CA SER A 239 9.77 -5.50 5.67
C SER A 239 8.84 -4.85 6.70
N PRO A 240 9.36 -3.93 7.55
CA PRO A 240 8.51 -3.15 8.44
C PRO A 240 7.54 -2.27 7.63
N PHE A 241 6.41 -1.90 8.21
CA PHE A 241 5.33 -1.17 7.52
C PHE A 241 5.77 0.17 6.91
N TYR A 242 6.83 0.78 7.43
CA TYR A 242 7.32 2.10 7.03
C TYR A 242 8.50 2.06 6.04
N HIS A 243 9.09 0.88 5.79
CA HIS A 243 10.30 0.80 4.98
C HIS A 243 10.42 -0.54 4.25
N PRO A 244 9.91 -0.64 3.00
CA PRO A 244 10.15 -1.82 2.17
C PRO A 244 11.65 -1.97 1.90
N SER A 245 12.17 -3.19 1.91
CA SER A 245 13.59 -3.42 1.63
C SER A 245 13.91 -3.02 0.17
N PRO A 246 15.12 -2.47 -0.09
CA PRO A 246 15.51 -2.11 -1.45
C PRO A 246 15.44 -3.28 -2.44
N LEU A 247 15.73 -4.49 -1.97
CA LEU A 247 15.69 -5.69 -2.81
C LEU A 247 14.24 -6.10 -3.13
N MET A 248 13.33 -5.95 -2.17
CA MET A 248 11.90 -6.16 -2.37
C MET A 248 11.37 -5.20 -3.44
N ILE A 249 11.72 -3.90 -3.36
CA ILE A 249 11.30 -2.90 -4.36
C ILE A 249 11.77 -3.27 -5.78
N GLN A 250 12.96 -3.84 -5.91
CA GLN A 250 13.52 -4.27 -7.21
C GLN A 250 12.79 -5.49 -7.81
N THR A 251 12.07 -6.25 -7.00
CA THR A 251 11.40 -7.50 -7.38
C THR A 251 9.88 -7.39 -7.38
N GLY A 252 9.34 -6.19 -7.54
CA GLY A 252 7.91 -5.95 -7.57
C GLY A 252 7.53 -4.59 -8.14
N THR A 253 6.28 -4.25 -7.99
CA THR A 253 5.69 -2.98 -8.41
C THR A 253 4.75 -2.43 -7.33
N TRP A 254 4.20 -1.25 -7.58
CA TRP A 254 3.19 -0.61 -6.74
C TRP A 254 1.85 -0.61 -7.47
N ASP A 255 0.89 -1.39 -6.98
CA ASP A 255 -0.46 -1.42 -7.56
C ASP A 255 -1.26 -0.17 -7.18
N VAL A 256 -1.04 0.34 -5.98
CA VAL A 256 -1.73 1.53 -5.47
C VAL A 256 -0.75 2.44 -4.75
N GLN A 257 -0.89 3.75 -4.97
CA GLN A 257 -0.18 4.80 -4.23
C GLN A 257 -1.13 5.97 -4.01
N VAL A 258 -1.48 6.25 -2.75
CA VAL A 258 -2.31 7.40 -2.37
C VAL A 258 -1.68 8.19 -1.23
N ASN A 259 -1.96 9.48 -1.18
CA ASN A 259 -1.46 10.40 -0.16
C ASN A 259 -2.60 10.89 0.73
N ILE A 260 -2.51 10.63 2.01
CA ILE A 260 -3.56 10.92 3.00
C ILE A 260 -3.07 12.04 3.92
N PRO A 261 -3.68 13.22 3.92
CA PRO A 261 -3.40 14.24 4.91
C PRO A 261 -3.87 13.79 6.31
N ILE A 262 -3.01 13.95 7.31
CA ILE A 262 -3.27 13.63 8.72
C ILE A 262 -3.15 14.90 9.54
N GLU A 263 -4.14 15.17 10.38
CA GLU A 263 -4.10 16.19 11.41
C GLU A 263 -4.20 15.50 12.78
N VAL A 264 -3.16 15.61 13.59
CA VAL A 264 -3.12 15.07 14.96
C VAL A 264 -3.37 16.23 15.93
N LYS A 265 -4.44 16.12 16.75
CA LYS A 265 -4.79 17.09 17.79
C LYS A 265 -3.94 17.01 19.03
#